data_9a62d7874b3e23e7a983e35539d9f6a7
#
_entry.id   9a62d7874b3e23e7a983e35539d9f6a7
#
_cell.length_a   1.000
_cell.length_b   1.000
_cell.length_c   1.000
_cell.angle_alpha   90.00
_cell.angle_beta   90.00
_cell.angle_gamma   90.00
#
_symmetry.space_group_name_H-M   'P 1'
#
loop_
_entity.id
_entity.type
_entity.pdbx_description
1 polymer ?
#
loop_
_entity_poly.entity_id
_entity_poly.type
_entity_poly.pdbx_seq_one_letter_code
_entity_poly.pdbx_strand_id
1 'polypeptide(L)'
;MRRGIALGFCAALLAACAADFRDDVPEAANNSTTTTNPTAKTATSINEQPDQLDDGKSRTTSTTLAVSPPTTTYQHSDNEEQEEGLLAPYRGTPITEASLVAPRLALKIDNAPTALPQEGIQEADLVFEELVEGGLTRFLAIFHTKVPKFVGPVRSGRSTDIPLLMPFDGALFGWSGANWAFRKLLNTVAVTDVGVYRKPSDYWRRTDRPAPSNLWARSAKLLRHAPDDLSPPEPMWPFRTLGQPVVSEAQPTEGVDVTWGSTDVSFRWATELGGWQRFQNGEQHLVADNEGELVALAPQNVVIQFTKYLLSNELDSNGARIPIAQITEGKGTAWILTDGKVIEGRWNKPNVTVHTQFADATGQPVSMTPGSTWVLLVPRGAAVLIDESD
;
A
#
# COMPACT_ATOMS: atom_id res chain seq x y z
N MET A 1 -23.65 11.38 26.87
CA MET A 1 -22.47 12.04 27.43
C MET A 1 -21.42 11.01 27.89
N ARG A 2 -20.81 10.21 27.00
CA ARG A 2 -19.76 9.23 27.36
C ARG A 2 -18.64 9.11 26.33
N ARG A 3 -18.50 10.08 25.40
CA ARG A 3 -17.52 10.05 24.31
C ARG A 3 -16.18 10.79 24.56
N GLY A 4 -16.05 11.50 25.69
CA GLY A 4 -14.88 12.39 25.93
C GLY A 4 -13.68 11.75 26.65
N ILE A 5 -13.82 10.56 27.27
CA ILE A 5 -12.76 10.00 28.14
C ILE A 5 -11.82 9.06 27.40
N ALA A 6 -12.26 8.46 26.30
CA ALA A 6 -11.42 7.52 25.53
C ALA A 6 -10.31 8.20 24.71
N LEU A 7 -10.53 9.45 24.22
CA LEU A 7 -9.56 10.18 23.39
C LEU A 7 -8.27 10.54 24.13
N GLY A 8 -8.35 10.97 25.37
CA GLY A 8 -7.18 11.36 26.14
C GLY A 8 -6.26 10.19 26.50
N PHE A 9 -6.85 9.01 26.65
CA PHE A 9 -6.11 7.80 27.05
C PHE A 9 -5.29 7.19 25.88
N CYS A 10 -5.81 7.29 24.65
CA CYS A 10 -5.14 6.75 23.47
C CYS A 10 -3.90 7.58 23.07
N ALA A 11 -4.00 8.91 23.13
CA ALA A 11 -2.88 9.81 22.88
C ALA A 11 -1.75 9.62 23.93
N ALA A 12 -2.12 9.42 25.21
CA ALA A 12 -1.17 9.18 26.27
C ALA A 12 -0.44 7.81 26.13
N LEU A 13 -1.13 6.78 25.65
CA LEU A 13 -0.52 5.45 25.42
C LEU A 13 0.43 5.44 24.21
N LEU A 14 0.10 6.18 23.15
CA LEU A 14 0.98 6.32 21.98
C LEU A 14 2.19 7.20 22.31
N ALA A 15 2.03 8.24 23.13
CA ALA A 15 3.13 9.06 23.63
C ALA A 15 4.07 8.28 24.59
N ALA A 16 3.53 7.38 25.41
CA ALA A 16 4.34 6.52 26.28
C ALA A 16 5.21 5.53 25.48
N CYS A 17 4.72 5.01 24.33
CA CYS A 17 5.53 4.22 23.43
C CYS A 17 6.64 5.04 22.72
N ALA A 18 6.43 6.35 22.53
CA ALA A 18 7.41 7.24 21.91
C ALA A 18 8.50 7.74 22.88
N ALA A 19 8.23 7.75 24.19
CA ALA A 19 9.16 8.28 25.20
C ALA A 19 10.34 7.35 25.53
N ASP A 20 10.27 6.06 25.15
CA ASP A 20 11.31 5.08 25.40
C ASP A 20 12.31 4.90 24.23
N PHE A 21 12.26 5.79 23.23
CA PHE A 21 13.14 5.72 22.06
C PHE A 21 14.42 6.55 22.27
N ARG A 22 15.56 5.92 22.20
CA ARG A 22 16.87 6.58 22.16
C ARG A 22 17.28 6.81 20.70
N ASP A 23 17.78 8.02 20.42
CA ASP A 23 18.40 8.41 19.15
C ASP A 23 19.78 7.73 19.01
N ASP A 24 19.82 6.45 18.61
CA ASP A 24 21.05 5.79 18.21
C ASP A 24 20.84 5.24 16.79
N VAL A 25 21.08 6.10 15.80
CA VAL A 25 21.36 5.68 14.43
C VAL A 25 22.87 5.58 14.29
N PRO A 26 23.48 4.42 14.03
CA PRO A 26 24.90 4.35 13.73
C PRO A 26 25.16 5.06 12.40
N GLU A 27 25.96 6.10 12.46
CA GLU A 27 26.60 6.72 11.30
C GLU A 27 27.43 5.65 10.56
N ALA A 28 27.24 5.47 9.28
CA ALA A 28 27.98 4.54 8.45
C ALA A 28 29.46 4.96 8.46
N ALA A 29 30.27 4.25 9.19
CA ALA A 29 31.70 4.41 9.20
C ALA A 29 32.30 3.94 7.86
N ASN A 30 32.80 4.88 7.09
CA ASN A 30 33.73 4.69 5.97
C ASN A 30 35.02 4.05 6.53
N ASN A 31 35.20 2.76 6.37
CA ASN A 31 36.50 2.13 6.55
C ASN A 31 37.01 1.59 5.21
N SER A 32 37.80 2.40 4.56
CA SER A 32 38.74 1.99 3.53
C SER A 32 39.90 1.22 4.20
N THR A 33 39.97 -0.08 4.03
CA THR A 33 41.17 -0.85 4.26
C THR A 33 41.58 -1.57 3.01
N THR A 34 42.66 -1.06 2.46
CA THR A 34 43.55 -1.67 1.46
C THR A 34 44.03 -3.02 1.97
N THR A 35 43.86 -4.10 1.23
CA THR A 35 44.65 -5.30 1.42
C THR A 35 44.94 -5.96 0.07
N THR A 36 46.19 -6.15 -0.11
CA THR A 36 47.01 -6.67 -1.18
C THR A 36 46.62 -8.07 -1.67
N ASN A 37 46.75 -8.25 -2.97
CA ASN A 37 46.73 -9.52 -3.71
C ASN A 37 47.94 -10.41 -3.36
N PRO A 38 47.82 -11.72 -3.46
CA PRO A 38 48.90 -12.50 -4.07
C PRO A 38 48.46 -13.46 -5.19
N THR A 39 49.11 -13.24 -6.31
CA THR A 39 49.81 -14.19 -7.22
C THR A 39 49.09 -15.41 -7.79
N ALA A 40 49.04 -15.39 -9.10
CA ALA A 40 48.71 -16.45 -10.05
C ALA A 40 49.50 -17.76 -9.87
N LYS A 41 48.85 -18.87 -10.21
CA LYS A 41 49.54 -20.07 -10.77
C LYS A 41 48.82 -20.56 -12.02
N THR A 42 49.60 -20.62 -13.05
CA THR A 42 49.46 -21.17 -14.41
C THR A 42 49.31 -22.69 -14.40
N ALA A 43 48.46 -23.24 -15.25
CA ALA A 43 48.63 -24.54 -15.91
C ALA A 43 47.59 -24.67 -17.05
N THR A 44 48.00 -24.56 -18.23
CA THR A 44 48.32 -25.53 -19.31
C THR A 44 47.12 -25.99 -20.13
N SER A 45 47.12 -25.56 -21.35
CA SER A 45 46.31 -25.90 -22.51
C SER A 45 46.45 -27.36 -22.94
N ILE A 46 45.36 -27.98 -23.35
CA ILE A 46 45.37 -29.01 -24.40
C ILE A 46 44.30 -28.70 -25.42
N ASN A 47 44.77 -28.69 -26.68
CA ASN A 47 44.08 -28.43 -27.90
C ASN A 47 43.64 -29.78 -28.50
N GLU A 48 42.40 -29.89 -28.97
CA GLU A 48 42.04 -30.78 -30.07
C GLU A 48 40.66 -30.40 -30.65
N GLN A 49 40.64 -30.12 -31.92
CA GLN A 49 39.54 -29.99 -32.88
C GLN A 49 39.82 -31.00 -34.01
N PRO A 50 38.91 -31.32 -34.97
CA PRO A 50 37.44 -31.23 -35.05
C PRO A 50 36.80 -32.54 -35.57
N ASP A 51 35.48 -32.64 -35.46
CA ASP A 51 34.71 -33.35 -36.48
C ASP A 51 33.33 -32.74 -36.73
N GLN A 52 33.05 -32.56 -38.01
CA GLN A 52 31.79 -32.07 -38.57
C GLN A 52 30.73 -33.18 -38.57
N LEU A 53 29.46 -32.82 -38.43
CA LEU A 53 28.27 -33.18 -39.22
C LEU A 53 27.00 -32.82 -38.46
N ASP A 54 26.23 -32.02 -39.04
CA ASP A 54 25.00 -32.16 -39.80
C ASP A 54 23.82 -31.32 -39.30
N ASP A 55 23.08 -30.78 -40.23
CA ASP A 55 21.95 -29.88 -40.19
C ASP A 55 20.80 -30.32 -39.31
N GLY A 56 20.37 -29.43 -38.43
CA GLY A 56 19.08 -29.50 -37.71
C GLY A 56 18.58 -28.10 -37.35
N LYS A 57 17.94 -27.41 -38.29
CA LYS A 57 17.20 -26.17 -38.02
C LYS A 57 16.13 -26.43 -36.97
N SER A 58 16.38 -26.04 -35.74
CA SER A 58 15.33 -25.79 -34.76
C SER A 58 15.13 -24.28 -34.63
N ARG A 59 14.03 -23.84 -35.19
CA ARG A 59 13.56 -22.44 -35.15
C ARG A 59 12.87 -22.26 -33.79
N THR A 60 13.60 -21.74 -32.83
CA THR A 60 12.99 -21.30 -31.55
C THR A 60 12.19 -20.04 -31.87
N THR A 61 10.90 -20.20 -32.04
CA THR A 61 9.93 -19.11 -32.04
C THR A 61 9.77 -18.62 -30.61
N SER A 62 10.37 -17.48 -30.31
CA SER A 62 10.03 -16.69 -29.13
C SER A 62 8.59 -16.21 -29.31
N THR A 63 7.65 -16.88 -28.66
CA THR A 63 6.27 -16.41 -28.58
C THR A 63 6.23 -15.34 -27.50
N THR A 64 6.35 -14.09 -27.93
CA THR A 64 5.96 -12.95 -27.10
C THR A 64 4.45 -13.05 -26.93
N LEU A 65 3.99 -13.43 -25.75
CA LEU A 65 2.59 -13.36 -25.38
C LEU A 65 2.23 -11.87 -25.31
N ALA A 66 1.59 -11.37 -26.36
CA ALA A 66 0.93 -10.10 -26.31
C ALA A 66 -0.27 -10.24 -25.35
N VAL A 67 -0.14 -9.72 -24.14
CA VAL A 67 -1.27 -9.53 -23.22
C VAL A 67 -2.11 -8.44 -23.85
N SER A 68 -3.28 -8.80 -24.36
CA SER A 68 -4.27 -7.82 -24.81
C SER A 68 -4.69 -7.00 -23.60
N PRO A 69 -4.70 -5.65 -23.66
CA PRO A 69 -5.24 -4.84 -22.58
C PRO A 69 -6.72 -5.18 -22.42
N PRO A 70 -7.24 -5.30 -21.18
CA PRO A 70 -8.67 -5.41 -20.96
C PRO A 70 -9.31 -4.13 -21.52
N THR A 71 -10.01 -4.23 -22.64
CA THR A 71 -10.86 -3.17 -23.14
C THR A 71 -12.02 -3.03 -22.15
N THR A 72 -11.85 -2.23 -21.11
CA THR A 72 -12.96 -1.77 -20.30
C THR A 72 -13.74 -0.78 -21.15
N THR A 73 -14.54 -1.33 -22.06
CA THR A 73 -15.61 -0.59 -22.68
C THR A 73 -16.61 -0.33 -21.56
N TYR A 74 -16.63 0.88 -21.04
CA TYR A 74 -17.77 1.38 -20.28
C TYR A 74 -18.97 1.33 -21.22
N GLN A 75 -19.69 0.21 -21.24
CA GLN A 75 -21.03 0.18 -21.75
C GLN A 75 -21.88 0.98 -20.77
N HIS A 76 -22.28 2.15 -21.19
CA HIS A 76 -23.36 2.90 -20.61
C HIS A 76 -24.60 1.98 -20.67
N SER A 77 -24.89 1.28 -19.58
CA SER A 77 -26.18 0.65 -19.41
C SER A 77 -27.15 1.77 -18.97
N ASP A 78 -27.88 2.28 -19.94
CA ASP A 78 -29.02 3.20 -19.72
C ASP A 78 -30.09 2.47 -18.91
N ASN A 79 -29.96 2.41 -17.56
CA ASN A 79 -31.10 2.13 -16.66
C ASN A 79 -30.69 2.01 -15.18
N GLU A 80 -29.78 2.86 -14.68
CA GLU A 80 -29.79 3.20 -13.26
C GLU A 80 -29.95 4.71 -13.19
N GLU A 81 -31.03 5.17 -12.56
CA GLU A 81 -31.18 6.55 -12.14
C GLU A 81 -29.97 6.89 -11.26
N GLN A 82 -28.91 7.40 -11.88
CA GLN A 82 -27.80 7.99 -11.15
C GLN A 82 -28.37 9.24 -10.48
N GLU A 83 -28.57 9.20 -9.17
CA GLU A 83 -28.75 10.42 -8.40
C GLU A 83 -27.53 11.31 -8.66
N GLU A 84 -27.76 12.39 -9.42
CA GLU A 84 -26.73 13.37 -9.73
C GLU A 84 -26.17 13.92 -8.42
N GLY A 85 -24.95 13.53 -8.04
CA GLY A 85 -24.19 14.20 -7.00
C GLY A 85 -23.56 13.38 -5.91
N LEU A 86 -23.93 12.11 -5.67
CA LEU A 86 -23.28 11.31 -4.62
C LEU A 86 -21.93 10.75 -5.10
N LEU A 87 -20.88 11.05 -4.37
CA LEU A 87 -19.53 10.55 -4.65
C LEU A 87 -19.03 9.63 -3.51
N ALA A 88 -18.33 8.58 -3.88
CA ALA A 88 -17.68 7.66 -2.96
C ALA A 88 -16.62 8.41 -2.13
N PRO A 89 -16.72 8.40 -0.79
CA PRO A 89 -15.91 9.25 0.09
C PRO A 89 -14.41 9.03 0.00
N TYR A 90 -13.98 7.81 -0.40
CA TYR A 90 -12.56 7.45 -0.50
C TYR A 90 -12.07 7.33 -1.94
N ARG A 91 -12.98 7.45 -2.93
CA ARG A 91 -12.67 7.20 -4.33
C ARG A 91 -13.10 8.33 -5.27
N GLY A 92 -14.06 9.18 -4.86
CA GLY A 92 -14.55 10.28 -5.68
C GLY A 92 -15.32 9.86 -6.94
N THR A 93 -15.65 8.57 -7.09
CA THR A 93 -16.48 8.06 -8.20
C THR A 93 -17.95 8.08 -7.82
N PRO A 94 -18.89 8.12 -8.79
CA PRO A 94 -20.31 8.03 -8.50
C PRO A 94 -20.67 6.81 -7.65
N ILE A 95 -21.59 6.96 -6.70
CA ILE A 95 -22.01 5.91 -5.78
C ILE A 95 -23.51 6.03 -5.48
N THR A 96 -24.17 4.92 -5.15
CA THR A 96 -25.57 4.91 -4.70
C THR A 96 -25.67 5.20 -3.20
N GLU A 97 -26.83 5.67 -2.72
CA GLU A 97 -27.08 5.85 -1.27
C GLU A 97 -26.85 4.56 -0.48
N ALA A 98 -27.32 3.43 -0.99
CA ALA A 98 -27.15 2.14 -0.33
C ALA A 98 -25.66 1.75 -0.19
N SER A 99 -24.85 2.05 -1.21
CA SER A 99 -23.40 1.79 -1.16
C SER A 99 -22.65 2.79 -0.28
N LEU A 100 -23.17 4.01 -0.13
CA LEU A 100 -22.58 5.04 0.71
C LEU A 100 -22.55 4.62 2.19
N VAL A 101 -23.59 3.93 2.67
CA VAL A 101 -23.67 3.41 4.05
C VAL A 101 -23.14 1.99 4.20
N ALA A 102 -22.55 1.41 3.15
CA ALA A 102 -21.98 0.06 3.21
C ALA A 102 -20.83 -0.03 4.23
N PRO A 103 -20.60 -1.21 4.83
CA PRO A 103 -19.51 -1.41 5.77
C PRO A 103 -18.13 -1.19 5.12
N ARG A 104 -17.25 -0.51 5.84
CA ARG A 104 -15.85 -0.36 5.47
C ARG A 104 -15.06 -1.55 5.99
N LEU A 105 -14.27 -2.17 5.09
CA LEU A 105 -13.40 -3.30 5.43
C LEU A 105 -11.94 -2.88 5.27
N ALA A 106 -11.20 -2.86 6.37
CA ALA A 106 -9.76 -2.69 6.39
C ALA A 106 -9.08 -4.05 6.51
N LEU A 107 -8.13 -4.36 5.63
CA LEU A 107 -7.37 -5.62 5.68
C LEU A 107 -5.87 -5.36 5.67
N LYS A 108 -5.17 -6.03 6.58
CA LYS A 108 -3.70 -6.04 6.57
C LYS A 108 -3.19 -7.10 5.60
N ILE A 109 -2.49 -6.69 4.56
CA ILE A 109 -2.05 -7.55 3.44
C ILE A 109 -0.54 -7.66 3.42
N ASP A 110 -0.03 -8.86 3.17
CA ASP A 110 1.39 -9.17 3.05
C ASP A 110 1.96 -8.63 1.72
N ASN A 111 3.21 -8.17 1.75
CA ASN A 111 3.97 -7.76 0.58
C ASN A 111 5.38 -8.38 0.53
N ALA A 112 5.61 -9.47 1.26
CA ALA A 112 6.84 -10.25 1.08
C ALA A 112 6.89 -10.88 -0.32
N PRO A 113 8.06 -11.21 -0.89
CA PRO A 113 8.17 -11.85 -2.20
C PRO A 113 7.31 -13.12 -2.34
N THR A 114 7.14 -13.88 -1.26
CA THR A 114 6.28 -15.08 -1.23
C THR A 114 4.77 -14.78 -1.19
N ALA A 115 4.39 -13.51 -1.02
CA ALA A 115 2.99 -13.08 -1.03
C ALA A 115 2.46 -12.77 -2.43
N LEU A 116 3.36 -12.58 -3.38
CA LEU A 116 3.02 -12.22 -4.77
C LEU A 116 2.56 -13.46 -5.58
N PRO A 117 1.59 -13.30 -6.49
CA PRO A 117 0.66 -12.17 -6.59
C PRO A 117 -0.33 -12.16 -5.41
N GLN A 118 -0.69 -10.95 -4.92
CA GLN A 118 -1.84 -10.80 -4.03
C GLN A 118 -3.14 -11.01 -4.81
N GLU A 119 -4.27 -11.10 -4.09
CA GLU A 119 -5.60 -11.22 -4.69
C GLU A 119 -6.53 -10.17 -4.08
N GLY A 120 -7.25 -9.46 -4.94
CA GLY A 120 -8.32 -8.53 -4.58
C GLY A 120 -7.86 -7.13 -4.16
N ILE A 121 -6.57 -6.85 -4.01
CA ILE A 121 -6.09 -5.54 -3.54
C ILE A 121 -6.34 -4.40 -4.55
N GLN A 122 -6.42 -4.71 -5.84
CA GLN A 122 -6.71 -3.73 -6.91
C GLN A 122 -8.08 -3.07 -6.77
N GLU A 123 -9.00 -3.69 -6.02
CA GLU A 123 -10.32 -3.15 -5.75
C GLU A 123 -10.36 -2.20 -4.54
N ALA A 124 -9.26 -2.08 -3.80
CA ALA A 124 -9.21 -1.19 -2.65
C ALA A 124 -9.39 0.28 -3.09
N ASP A 125 -10.20 1.01 -2.34
CA ASP A 125 -10.36 2.45 -2.52
C ASP A 125 -9.09 3.20 -2.10
N LEU A 126 -8.45 2.71 -1.02
CA LEU A 126 -7.28 3.31 -0.41
C LEU A 126 -6.33 2.22 0.07
N VAL A 127 -5.03 2.39 -0.17
CA VAL A 127 -3.99 1.52 0.35
C VAL A 127 -2.91 2.35 1.01
N PHE A 128 -2.59 2.03 2.27
CA PHE A 128 -1.39 2.53 2.94
C PHE A 128 -0.29 1.49 2.83
N GLU A 129 0.88 1.89 2.35
CA GLU A 129 2.08 1.06 2.34
C GLU A 129 3.05 1.54 3.41
N GLU A 130 3.46 0.66 4.30
CA GLU A 130 4.33 0.95 5.43
C GLU A 130 5.54 0.03 5.49
N LEU A 131 6.67 0.55 5.97
CA LEU A 131 7.86 -0.23 6.29
C LEU A 131 7.59 -1.13 7.50
N VAL A 132 8.00 -2.38 7.37
CA VAL A 132 8.01 -3.37 8.47
C VAL A 132 9.41 -3.95 8.65
N GLU A 133 9.54 -4.99 9.46
CA GLU A 133 10.82 -5.63 9.76
C GLU A 133 11.54 -6.14 8.49
N GLY A 134 12.86 -6.11 8.51
CA GLY A 134 13.70 -6.64 7.43
C GLY A 134 13.72 -5.80 6.16
N GLY A 135 13.26 -4.54 6.20
CA GLY A 135 13.17 -3.70 5.02
C GLY A 135 12.05 -4.09 4.06
N LEU A 136 11.13 -4.95 4.51
CA LEU A 136 9.90 -5.31 3.78
C LEU A 136 8.82 -4.26 4.01
N THR A 137 7.78 -4.28 3.17
CA THR A 137 6.59 -3.48 3.37
C THR A 137 5.35 -4.34 3.60
N ARG A 138 4.28 -3.73 4.09
CA ARG A 138 2.93 -4.29 4.15
C ARG A 138 1.90 -3.25 3.77
N PHE A 139 0.73 -3.74 3.36
CA PHE A 139 -0.39 -2.89 3.00
C PHE A 139 -1.47 -2.93 4.08
N LEU A 140 -2.04 -1.75 4.36
CA LEU A 140 -3.36 -1.62 4.98
C LEU A 140 -4.31 -1.15 3.88
N ALA A 141 -5.14 -2.07 3.38
CA ALA A 141 -6.08 -1.81 2.29
C ALA A 141 -7.48 -1.56 2.83
N ILE A 142 -8.13 -0.49 2.38
CA ILE A 142 -9.47 -0.07 2.77
C ILE A 142 -10.41 -0.29 1.58
N PHE A 143 -11.47 -1.05 1.81
CA PHE A 143 -12.51 -1.36 0.83
C PHE A 143 -13.83 -0.78 1.31
N HIS A 144 -14.51 -0.04 0.47
CA HIS A 144 -15.83 0.52 0.70
C HIS A 144 -16.70 0.50 -0.55
N THR A 145 -16.23 1.12 -1.64
CA THR A 145 -16.98 1.22 -2.91
C THR A 145 -17.16 -0.15 -3.54
N LYS A 146 -16.12 -0.95 -3.54
CA LYS A 146 -16.10 -2.31 -4.09
C LYS A 146 -15.34 -3.24 -3.15
N VAL A 147 -15.97 -4.34 -2.78
CA VAL A 147 -15.34 -5.32 -1.89
C VAL A 147 -15.21 -6.65 -2.63
N PRO A 148 -13.99 -7.12 -2.93
CA PRO A 148 -13.78 -8.35 -3.67
C PRO A 148 -14.20 -9.57 -2.84
N LYS A 149 -14.52 -10.67 -3.52
CA LYS A 149 -14.96 -11.92 -2.88
C LYS A 149 -13.91 -12.48 -1.92
N PHE A 150 -12.64 -12.42 -2.35
CA PHE A 150 -11.49 -12.91 -1.60
C PHE A 150 -10.40 -11.84 -1.60
N VAL A 151 -9.67 -11.75 -0.48
CA VAL A 151 -8.52 -10.86 -0.34
C VAL A 151 -7.40 -11.57 0.40
N GLY A 152 -6.19 -11.46 -0.10
CA GLY A 152 -5.02 -12.01 0.58
C GLY A 152 -3.70 -11.86 -0.18
N PRO A 153 -2.61 -12.31 0.45
CA PRO A 153 -2.51 -12.96 1.78
C PRO A 153 -2.69 -11.96 2.93
N VAL A 154 -3.52 -12.31 3.92
CA VAL A 154 -3.71 -11.49 5.13
C VAL A 154 -2.53 -11.68 6.09
N ARG A 155 -2.06 -10.59 6.67
CA ARG A 155 -0.82 -10.57 7.45
C ARG A 155 -0.96 -9.87 8.81
N SER A 156 0.14 -9.88 9.56
CA SER A 156 0.19 -9.33 10.93
C SER A 156 0.04 -7.82 10.94
N GLY A 157 -0.78 -7.31 11.86
CA GLY A 157 -0.88 -5.89 12.17
C GLY A 157 0.42 -5.34 12.80
N ARG A 158 0.62 -4.05 12.65
CA ARG A 158 1.75 -3.30 13.19
C ARG A 158 1.25 -2.04 13.89
N SER A 159 2.04 -1.53 14.83
CA SER A 159 1.64 -0.34 15.61
C SER A 159 1.37 0.89 14.72
N THR A 160 1.96 0.97 13.53
CA THR A 160 1.63 1.98 12.51
C THR A 160 0.18 1.90 12.03
N ASP A 161 -0.47 0.72 12.02
CA ASP A 161 -1.86 0.59 11.62
C ASP A 161 -2.82 1.34 12.56
N ILE A 162 -2.46 1.49 13.83
CA ILE A 162 -3.31 2.12 14.84
C ILE A 162 -3.69 3.57 14.46
N PRO A 163 -2.73 4.50 14.26
CA PRO A 163 -3.07 5.86 13.84
C PRO A 163 -3.66 5.94 12.42
N LEU A 164 -3.48 4.93 11.58
CA LEU A 164 -4.14 4.85 10.28
C LEU A 164 -5.61 4.46 10.42
N LEU A 165 -5.94 3.54 11.33
CA LEU A 165 -7.30 3.04 11.56
C LEU A 165 -8.17 3.99 12.39
N MET A 166 -7.58 4.82 13.26
CA MET A 166 -8.32 5.71 14.17
C MET A 166 -9.37 6.60 13.49
N PRO A 167 -9.12 7.13 12.25
CA PRO A 167 -10.13 7.92 11.55
C PRO A 167 -11.27 7.10 10.92
N PHE A 168 -11.15 5.77 10.83
CA PHE A 168 -12.15 4.91 10.19
C PHE A 168 -13.14 4.33 11.22
N ASP A 169 -13.83 5.20 11.96
CA ASP A 169 -14.80 4.79 12.99
C ASP A 169 -15.82 3.77 12.45
N GLY A 170 -16.01 2.67 13.17
CA GLY A 170 -16.93 1.60 12.81
C GLY A 170 -16.44 0.67 11.67
N ALA A 171 -15.23 0.86 11.13
CA ALA A 171 -14.69 -0.07 10.12
C ALA A 171 -14.42 -1.46 10.73
N LEU A 172 -14.55 -2.49 9.89
CA LEU A 172 -14.07 -3.83 10.24
C LEU A 172 -12.58 -3.91 9.97
N PHE A 173 -11.81 -4.48 10.88
CA PHE A 173 -10.38 -4.67 10.69
C PHE A 173 -9.97 -6.14 10.73
N GLY A 174 -9.53 -6.66 9.58
CA GLY A 174 -9.05 -8.04 9.41
C GLY A 174 -7.51 -8.10 9.35
N TRP A 175 -6.94 -9.00 10.16
CA TRP A 175 -5.49 -9.15 10.31
C TRP A 175 -5.13 -10.54 10.83
N SER A 176 -3.83 -10.90 10.77
CA SER A 176 -3.35 -12.23 11.17
C SER A 176 -2.02 -12.17 11.88
N GLY A 177 -2.04 -12.24 13.20
CA GLY A 177 -0.85 -12.16 14.03
C GLY A 177 -0.46 -10.72 14.39
N ALA A 178 0.08 -10.58 15.57
CA ALA A 178 0.67 -9.34 16.07
C ALA A 178 1.35 -9.60 17.41
N ASN A 179 2.24 -8.69 17.82
CA ASN A 179 2.78 -8.66 19.15
C ASN A 179 1.73 -8.21 20.19
N TRP A 180 2.09 -8.26 21.47
CA TRP A 180 1.18 -7.91 22.56
C TRP A 180 0.83 -6.41 22.57
N ALA A 181 1.80 -5.51 22.28
CA ALA A 181 1.57 -4.07 22.30
C ALA A 181 0.56 -3.64 21.24
N PHE A 182 0.69 -4.14 20.02
CA PHE A 182 -0.32 -3.90 18.98
C PHE A 182 -1.72 -4.32 19.43
N ARG A 183 -1.87 -5.53 20.00
CA ARG A 183 -3.18 -6.01 20.47
C ARG A 183 -3.78 -5.12 21.56
N LYS A 184 -2.95 -4.61 22.48
CA LYS A 184 -3.38 -3.67 23.51
C LYS A 184 -3.84 -2.35 22.91
N LEU A 185 -3.09 -1.81 21.93
CA LEU A 185 -3.43 -0.58 21.23
C LEU A 185 -4.69 -0.74 20.38
N LEU A 186 -4.86 -1.87 19.67
CA LEU A 186 -6.04 -2.12 18.86
C LEU A 186 -7.34 -2.05 19.67
N ASN A 187 -7.34 -2.46 20.94
CA ASN A 187 -8.51 -2.36 21.80
C ASN A 187 -8.91 -0.90 22.12
N THR A 188 -8.09 0.10 21.77
CA THR A 188 -8.41 1.53 21.95
C THR A 188 -8.93 2.20 20.67
N VAL A 189 -8.95 1.47 19.55
CA VAL A 189 -9.44 1.95 18.25
C VAL A 189 -10.90 1.60 18.08
N ALA A 190 -11.70 2.52 17.57
CA ALA A 190 -13.14 2.32 17.35
C ALA A 190 -13.40 1.54 16.04
N VAL A 191 -12.79 0.36 15.91
CA VAL A 191 -13.02 -0.59 14.80
C VAL A 191 -13.59 -1.91 15.34
N THR A 192 -14.32 -2.62 14.50
CA THR A 192 -14.73 -3.99 14.79
C THR A 192 -13.59 -4.95 14.44
N ASP A 193 -12.96 -5.56 15.46
CA ASP A 193 -11.88 -6.54 15.27
C ASP A 193 -12.46 -7.84 14.70
N VAL A 194 -12.22 -8.06 13.40
CA VAL A 194 -12.56 -9.28 12.66
C VAL A 194 -11.30 -10.08 12.28
N GLY A 195 -10.19 -9.89 12.98
CA GLY A 195 -8.94 -10.63 12.76
C GLY A 195 -9.12 -12.14 12.93
N VAL A 196 -8.18 -12.93 12.38
CA VAL A 196 -8.27 -14.40 12.29
C VAL A 196 -8.47 -15.07 13.66
N TYR A 197 -7.96 -14.49 14.75
CA TYR A 197 -8.16 -15.02 16.10
C TYR A 197 -9.56 -14.81 16.64
N ARG A 198 -10.30 -13.81 16.15
CA ARG A 198 -11.69 -13.54 16.50
C ARG A 198 -12.67 -14.29 15.62
N LYS A 199 -12.34 -14.42 14.33
CA LYS A 199 -13.23 -14.95 13.29
C LYS A 199 -12.52 -16.01 12.42
N PRO A 200 -12.00 -17.11 13.00
CA PRO A 200 -11.17 -18.07 12.27
C PRO A 200 -11.89 -18.73 11.08
N SER A 201 -13.22 -18.93 11.15
CA SER A 201 -14.02 -19.53 10.08
C SER A 201 -14.18 -18.65 8.84
N ASP A 202 -13.86 -17.35 8.96
CA ASP A 202 -14.01 -16.37 7.89
C ASP A 202 -12.74 -16.25 7.03
N TYR A 203 -11.72 -16.99 7.42
CA TYR A 203 -10.45 -17.13 6.71
C TYR A 203 -10.22 -18.59 6.27
N TRP A 204 -9.25 -18.76 5.38
CA TRP A 204 -8.72 -20.07 5.06
C TRP A 204 -7.27 -19.95 4.61
N ARG A 205 -6.54 -21.06 4.72
CA ARG A 205 -5.17 -21.13 4.21
C ARG A 205 -5.17 -21.85 2.86
N ARG A 206 -4.53 -21.22 1.88
CA ARG A 206 -4.24 -21.87 0.60
C ARG A 206 -3.14 -22.89 0.80
N THR A 207 -3.24 -24.01 0.07
CA THR A 207 -2.27 -25.14 0.14
C THR A 207 -1.19 -25.04 -0.92
N ASP A 208 -1.42 -24.21 -1.95
CA ASP A 208 -0.50 -23.95 -3.07
C ASP A 208 0.56 -22.90 -2.75
N ARG A 209 0.57 -22.36 -1.52
CA ARG A 209 1.52 -21.36 -1.06
C ARG A 209 2.07 -21.68 0.32
N PRO A 210 3.34 -21.31 0.60
CA PRO A 210 3.94 -21.53 1.91
C PRO A 210 3.34 -20.59 2.97
N ALA A 211 3.22 -21.08 4.21
CA ALA A 211 2.99 -20.21 5.35
C ALA A 211 4.24 -19.30 5.55
N PRO A 212 4.07 -18.06 6.00
CA PRO A 212 2.84 -17.41 6.48
C PRO A 212 2.04 -16.68 5.40
N SER A 213 2.51 -16.61 4.15
CA SER A 213 1.90 -15.86 3.04
C SER A 213 0.81 -16.67 2.31
N ASN A 214 -0.01 -17.39 3.05
CA ASN A 214 -1.04 -18.30 2.53
C ASN A 214 -2.43 -18.15 3.17
N LEU A 215 -2.70 -17.07 3.90
CA LEU A 215 -3.98 -16.85 4.57
C LEU A 215 -4.85 -15.86 3.78
N TRP A 216 -6.07 -16.26 3.42
CA TRP A 216 -7.04 -15.44 2.68
C TRP A 216 -8.28 -15.13 3.53
N ALA A 217 -8.86 -13.96 3.32
CA ALA A 217 -10.12 -13.52 3.90
C ALA A 217 -11.28 -13.77 2.93
N ARG A 218 -12.43 -14.20 3.47
CA ARG A 218 -13.72 -14.24 2.78
C ARG A 218 -14.49 -12.98 3.12
N SER A 219 -14.42 -11.97 2.24
CA SER A 219 -14.93 -10.63 2.53
C SER A 219 -16.40 -10.62 2.91
N ALA A 220 -17.25 -11.35 2.19
CA ALA A 220 -18.69 -11.44 2.50
C ALA A 220 -18.97 -12.03 3.89
N LYS A 221 -18.08 -12.86 4.44
CA LYS A 221 -18.20 -13.37 5.81
C LYS A 221 -17.78 -12.30 6.83
N LEU A 222 -16.72 -11.57 6.57
CA LEU A 222 -16.26 -10.48 7.44
C LEU A 222 -17.29 -9.35 7.52
N LEU A 223 -17.87 -8.95 6.38
CA LEU A 223 -18.88 -7.89 6.33
C LEU A 223 -20.13 -8.15 7.19
N ARG A 224 -20.46 -9.43 7.46
CA ARG A 224 -21.58 -9.78 8.35
C ARG A 224 -21.39 -9.40 9.82
N HIS A 225 -20.20 -9.00 10.21
CA HIS A 225 -19.88 -8.54 11.55
C HIS A 225 -19.94 -7.01 11.70
N ALA A 226 -20.36 -6.32 10.64
CA ALA A 226 -20.51 -4.87 10.68
C ALA A 226 -21.56 -4.45 11.73
N PRO A 227 -21.36 -3.32 12.41
CA PRO A 227 -22.42 -2.70 13.21
C PRO A 227 -23.63 -2.35 12.35
N ASP A 228 -24.83 -2.41 12.96
CA ASP A 228 -26.10 -2.11 12.28
C ASP A 228 -26.32 -0.60 12.08
N ASP A 229 -25.60 0.26 12.82
CA ASP A 229 -25.77 1.72 12.88
C ASP A 229 -24.62 2.48 12.20
N LEU A 230 -24.12 1.99 11.07
CA LEU A 230 -23.07 2.66 10.34
C LEU A 230 -23.57 3.98 9.73
N SER A 231 -22.79 5.04 9.96
CA SER A 231 -22.98 6.32 9.26
C SER A 231 -22.13 6.38 7.98
N PRO A 232 -22.58 7.12 6.96
CA PRO A 232 -21.74 7.44 5.80
C PRO A 232 -20.38 7.98 6.26
N PRO A 233 -19.27 7.53 5.68
CA PRO A 233 -17.98 8.12 5.97
C PRO A 233 -17.86 9.51 5.37
N GLU A 234 -17.12 10.38 6.05
CA GLU A 234 -16.74 11.67 5.50
C GLU A 234 -15.70 11.50 4.40
N PRO A 235 -15.71 12.32 3.33
CA PRO A 235 -14.66 12.33 2.32
C PRO A 235 -13.29 12.60 2.94
N MET A 236 -12.29 11.79 2.59
CA MET A 236 -10.92 12.01 3.09
C MET A 236 -10.29 13.25 2.50
N TRP A 237 -10.50 13.45 1.21
CA TRP A 237 -9.92 14.53 0.41
C TRP A 237 -10.94 15.03 -0.60
N PRO A 238 -10.80 16.25 -1.11
CA PRO A 238 -11.55 16.67 -2.28
C PRO A 238 -11.13 15.86 -3.51
N PHE A 239 -12.08 15.61 -4.41
CA PHE A 239 -11.82 15.01 -5.71
C PHE A 239 -12.14 16.03 -6.79
N ARG A 240 -11.32 16.09 -7.83
CA ARG A 240 -11.60 16.90 -9.01
C ARG A 240 -12.64 16.21 -9.89
N THR A 241 -13.38 16.94 -10.66
CA THR A 241 -14.23 16.38 -11.69
C THR A 241 -13.35 15.79 -12.81
N LEU A 242 -13.73 14.62 -13.34
CA LEU A 242 -13.02 14.03 -14.48
C LEU A 242 -12.95 15.03 -15.65
N GLY A 243 -11.77 15.17 -16.25
CA GLY A 243 -11.50 16.14 -17.32
C GLY A 243 -11.11 17.55 -16.83
N GLN A 244 -11.27 17.87 -15.54
CA GLN A 244 -10.67 19.07 -15.00
C GLN A 244 -9.16 18.92 -14.91
N PRO A 245 -8.37 19.95 -15.29
CA PRO A 245 -6.92 19.90 -15.18
C PRO A 245 -6.48 19.78 -13.72
N VAL A 246 -5.35 19.12 -13.51
CA VAL A 246 -4.63 19.22 -12.24
C VAL A 246 -4.19 20.67 -12.02
N VAL A 247 -4.05 21.11 -10.76
CA VAL A 247 -3.65 22.47 -10.41
C VAL A 247 -2.41 22.95 -11.20
N SER A 248 -2.29 24.25 -11.39
CA SER A 248 -1.27 24.85 -12.26
C SER A 248 0.17 24.59 -11.79
N GLU A 249 0.39 24.37 -10.49
CA GLU A 249 1.69 24.08 -9.88
C GLU A 249 2.16 22.63 -10.10
N ALA A 250 1.28 21.75 -10.60
CA ALA A 250 1.62 20.38 -10.88
C ALA A 250 2.59 20.27 -12.07
N GLN A 251 3.70 19.55 -11.89
CA GLN A 251 4.71 19.33 -12.91
C GLN A 251 4.53 17.96 -13.55
N PRO A 252 4.78 17.80 -14.86
CA PRO A 252 4.87 16.48 -15.48
C PRO A 252 5.92 15.61 -14.76
N THR A 253 5.67 14.31 -14.68
CA THR A 253 6.66 13.34 -14.19
C THR A 253 6.39 11.97 -14.79
N GLU A 254 7.42 11.21 -15.12
CA GLU A 254 7.28 9.82 -15.53
C GLU A 254 6.95 8.90 -14.35
N GLY A 255 7.32 9.31 -13.12
CA GLY A 255 7.00 8.54 -11.94
C GLY A 255 7.85 8.80 -10.73
N VAL A 256 7.91 7.81 -9.85
CA VAL A 256 8.68 7.84 -8.61
C VAL A 256 9.29 6.49 -8.31
N ASP A 257 10.51 6.50 -7.80
CA ASP A 257 11.20 5.34 -7.23
C ASP A 257 11.29 5.50 -5.71
N VAL A 258 11.03 4.41 -4.98
CA VAL A 258 11.07 4.37 -3.52
C VAL A 258 11.84 3.13 -3.07
N THR A 259 12.81 3.33 -2.16
CA THR A 259 13.61 2.23 -1.60
C THR A 259 13.37 2.10 -0.10
N TRP A 260 12.93 0.92 0.34
CA TRP A 260 12.78 0.55 1.75
C TRP A 260 13.71 -0.61 2.11
N GLY A 261 15.00 -0.36 2.13
CA GLY A 261 15.97 -1.39 2.48
C GLY A 261 15.98 -2.58 1.50
N SER A 262 15.14 -3.60 1.70
CA SER A 262 15.04 -4.79 0.83
C SER A 262 13.86 -4.78 -0.13
N THR A 263 13.10 -3.70 -0.18
CA THR A 263 11.95 -3.54 -1.08
C THR A 263 12.13 -2.26 -1.90
N ASP A 264 12.34 -2.42 -3.19
CA ASP A 264 12.33 -1.33 -4.16
C ASP A 264 10.97 -1.30 -4.86
N VAL A 265 10.37 -0.11 -4.91
CA VAL A 265 9.07 0.11 -5.52
C VAL A 265 9.17 1.25 -6.51
N SER A 266 8.61 1.05 -7.69
CA SER A 266 8.49 2.10 -8.69
C SER A 266 7.04 2.27 -9.11
N PHE A 267 6.65 3.51 -9.37
CA PHE A 267 5.41 3.85 -10.04
C PHE A 267 5.73 4.60 -11.32
N ARG A 268 5.10 4.21 -12.43
CA ARG A 268 5.25 4.85 -13.74
C ARG A 268 3.87 5.18 -14.30
N TRP A 269 3.72 6.37 -14.86
CA TRP A 269 2.46 6.76 -15.47
C TRP A 269 2.17 5.89 -16.70
N ALA A 270 1.01 5.25 -16.71
CA ALA A 270 0.54 4.42 -17.81
C ALA A 270 -0.77 4.99 -18.33
N THR A 271 -0.69 5.74 -19.41
CA THR A 271 -1.84 6.45 -20.02
C THR A 271 -2.96 5.49 -20.39
N GLU A 272 -2.61 4.30 -20.90
CA GLU A 272 -3.56 3.25 -21.28
C GLU A 272 -4.31 2.64 -20.10
N LEU A 273 -3.73 2.69 -18.90
CA LEU A 273 -4.37 2.23 -17.64
C LEU A 273 -5.05 3.38 -16.91
N GLY A 274 -4.80 4.63 -17.30
CA GLY A 274 -5.24 5.82 -16.58
C GLY A 274 -4.77 5.86 -15.13
N GLY A 275 -3.56 5.33 -14.86
CA GLY A 275 -3.05 5.17 -13.51
C GLY A 275 -1.52 4.99 -13.45
N TRP A 276 -0.99 4.93 -12.23
CA TRP A 276 0.43 4.76 -11.94
C TRP A 276 0.76 3.28 -11.81
N GLN A 277 1.24 2.66 -12.89
CA GLN A 277 1.63 1.25 -12.88
C GLN A 277 2.74 1.01 -11.86
N ARG A 278 2.48 0.06 -10.93
CA ARG A 278 3.41 -0.30 -9.86
C ARG A 278 4.35 -1.43 -10.29
N PHE A 279 5.63 -1.28 -9.93
CA PHE A 279 6.66 -2.31 -10.02
C PHE A 279 7.23 -2.57 -8.63
N GLN A 280 7.72 -3.78 -8.39
CA GLN A 280 8.41 -4.13 -7.15
C GLN A 280 9.66 -4.95 -7.47
N ASN A 281 10.81 -4.50 -6.96
CA ASN A 281 12.11 -5.11 -7.22
C ASN A 281 12.41 -5.30 -8.74
N GLY A 282 12.02 -4.33 -9.55
CA GLY A 282 12.20 -4.32 -11.00
C GLY A 282 11.14 -5.08 -11.80
N GLU A 283 10.28 -5.88 -11.14
CA GLU A 283 9.23 -6.65 -11.79
C GLU A 283 7.87 -5.93 -11.73
N GLN A 284 7.06 -6.07 -12.78
CA GLN A 284 5.69 -5.56 -12.78
C GLN A 284 4.89 -6.17 -11.64
N HIS A 285 4.22 -5.33 -10.85
CA HIS A 285 3.37 -5.82 -9.78
C HIS A 285 2.03 -6.28 -10.34
N LEU A 286 1.91 -7.58 -10.54
CA LEU A 286 0.66 -8.22 -10.94
C LEU A 286 -0.10 -8.71 -9.71
N VAL A 287 -1.41 -8.62 -9.76
CA VAL A 287 -2.33 -9.10 -8.73
C VAL A 287 -3.41 -9.97 -9.38
N ALA A 288 -3.95 -10.94 -8.64
CA ALA A 288 -5.05 -11.74 -9.13
C ALA A 288 -6.38 -11.01 -8.89
N ASP A 289 -7.23 -10.97 -9.89
CA ASP A 289 -8.62 -10.55 -9.72
C ASP A 289 -9.50 -11.69 -9.14
N ASN A 290 -10.81 -11.46 -9.07
CA ASN A 290 -11.74 -12.45 -8.52
C ASN A 290 -11.93 -13.69 -9.42
N GLU A 291 -11.58 -13.59 -10.68
CA GLU A 291 -11.62 -14.63 -11.70
C GLU A 291 -10.30 -15.41 -11.73
N GLY A 292 -9.25 -14.89 -11.07
CA GLY A 292 -7.91 -15.47 -11.00
C GLY A 292 -6.99 -15.02 -12.12
N GLU A 293 -7.43 -14.06 -12.94
CA GLU A 293 -6.59 -13.45 -13.97
C GLU A 293 -5.60 -12.47 -13.34
N LEU A 294 -4.41 -12.39 -13.93
CA LEU A 294 -3.38 -11.46 -13.48
C LEU A 294 -3.55 -10.11 -14.17
N VAL A 295 -3.76 -9.08 -13.35
CA VAL A 295 -3.90 -7.70 -13.80
C VAL A 295 -2.80 -6.81 -13.22
N ALA A 296 -2.41 -5.78 -13.97
CA ALA A 296 -1.45 -4.79 -13.50
C ALA A 296 -2.06 -3.93 -12.38
N LEU A 297 -1.27 -3.68 -11.35
CA LEU A 297 -1.66 -2.78 -10.27
C LEU A 297 -1.32 -1.34 -10.67
N ALA A 298 -2.36 -0.51 -10.85
CA ALA A 298 -2.22 0.85 -11.35
C ALA A 298 -3.24 1.82 -10.69
N PRO A 299 -2.97 2.31 -9.46
CA PRO A 299 -3.84 3.31 -8.82
C PRO A 299 -3.83 4.65 -9.58
N GLN A 300 -4.91 5.41 -9.48
CA GLN A 300 -5.04 6.74 -10.08
C GLN A 300 -4.21 7.79 -9.36
N ASN A 301 -4.03 7.64 -8.05
CA ASN A 301 -3.22 8.56 -7.26
C ASN A 301 -2.18 7.79 -6.44
N VAL A 302 -0.96 8.34 -6.38
CA VAL A 302 0.11 7.86 -5.50
C VAL A 302 0.60 9.03 -4.66
N VAL A 303 0.61 8.86 -3.34
CA VAL A 303 1.09 9.87 -2.42
C VAL A 303 2.33 9.36 -1.71
N ILE A 304 3.43 10.07 -1.83
CA ILE A 304 4.64 9.86 -1.06
C ILE A 304 4.56 10.75 0.18
N GLN A 305 4.15 10.17 1.31
CA GLN A 305 4.09 10.86 2.59
C GLN A 305 5.42 10.67 3.33
N PHE A 306 6.31 11.66 3.26
CA PHE A 306 7.58 11.58 3.97
C PHE A 306 7.36 11.64 5.48
N THR A 307 7.79 10.59 6.18
CA THR A 307 7.62 10.48 7.62
C THR A 307 8.89 9.96 8.30
N LYS A 308 9.01 10.21 9.60
CA LYS A 308 10.06 9.63 10.43
C LYS A 308 9.60 8.23 10.87
N TYR A 309 10.54 7.28 10.90
CA TYR A 309 10.36 5.97 11.54
C TYR A 309 11.19 5.90 12.82
N LEU A 310 10.62 5.30 13.84
CA LEU A 310 11.33 4.91 15.06
C LEU A 310 11.29 3.39 15.22
N LEU A 311 12.36 2.82 15.72
CA LEU A 311 12.41 1.39 16.03
C LEU A 311 11.79 1.15 17.41
N SER A 312 10.80 0.30 17.48
CA SER A 312 10.17 -0.13 18.73
C SER A 312 11.15 -0.90 19.62
N ASN A 313 10.93 -0.87 20.93
CA ASN A 313 11.63 -1.77 21.86
C ASN A 313 11.09 -3.20 21.78
N GLU A 314 9.95 -3.42 21.17
CA GLU A 314 9.36 -4.72 20.96
C GLU A 314 9.94 -5.42 19.74
N LEU A 315 10.12 -6.72 19.86
CA LEU A 315 10.64 -7.56 18.80
C LEU A 315 9.51 -8.31 18.10
N ASP A 316 9.73 -8.62 16.83
CA ASP A 316 8.91 -9.59 16.12
C ASP A 316 9.27 -11.03 16.54
N SER A 317 8.62 -12.01 15.91
CA SER A 317 8.88 -13.45 16.18
C SER A 317 10.30 -13.89 15.84
N ASN A 318 11.05 -13.12 15.06
CA ASN A 318 12.41 -13.42 14.63
C ASN A 318 13.45 -12.59 15.40
N GLY A 319 13.03 -11.81 16.40
CA GLY A 319 13.91 -10.96 17.20
C GLY A 319 14.28 -9.62 16.53
N ALA A 320 13.61 -9.23 15.46
CA ALA A 320 13.84 -7.94 14.82
C ALA A 320 13.00 -6.84 15.47
N ARG A 321 13.56 -5.63 15.60
CA ARG A 321 12.82 -4.45 16.05
C ARG A 321 11.83 -4.00 14.99
N ILE A 322 10.63 -3.58 15.43
CA ILE A 322 9.53 -3.19 14.57
C ILE A 322 9.63 -1.69 14.23
N PRO A 323 9.75 -1.29 12.96
CA PRO A 323 9.66 0.11 12.56
C PRO A 323 8.24 0.64 12.81
N ILE A 324 8.11 1.86 13.33
CA ILE A 324 6.84 2.54 13.58
C ILE A 324 6.88 3.92 12.93
N ALA A 325 6.02 4.16 11.95
CA ALA A 325 5.87 5.47 11.33
C ALA A 325 5.28 6.48 12.30
N GLN A 326 5.87 7.67 12.37
CA GLN A 326 5.45 8.74 13.26
C GLN A 326 4.36 9.59 12.57
N ILE A 327 3.13 9.08 12.61
CA ILE A 327 1.96 9.65 11.92
C ILE A 327 0.74 9.78 12.85
N THR A 328 0.93 9.78 14.16
CA THR A 328 -0.16 9.99 15.12
C THR A 328 -0.72 11.39 15.00
N GLU A 329 0.16 12.37 14.89
CA GLU A 329 -0.09 13.78 14.59
C GLU A 329 1.18 14.36 13.96
N GLY A 330 1.07 15.52 13.33
CA GLY A 330 2.23 16.22 12.78
C GLY A 330 2.03 16.70 11.36
N LYS A 331 3.13 17.11 10.75
CA LYS A 331 3.20 17.65 9.39
C LYS A 331 4.53 17.34 8.75
N GLY A 332 4.56 17.32 7.43
CA GLY A 332 5.77 17.07 6.67
C GLY A 332 5.59 17.31 5.18
N THR A 333 6.60 17.02 4.41
CA THR A 333 6.57 17.08 2.95
C THR A 333 5.78 15.88 2.41
N ALA A 334 5.05 16.09 1.32
CA ALA A 334 4.43 15.03 0.53
C ALA A 334 4.58 15.34 -0.96
N TRP A 335 4.70 14.30 -1.77
CA TRP A 335 4.51 14.37 -3.22
C TRP A 335 3.21 13.66 -3.57
N ILE A 336 2.38 14.32 -4.35
CA ILE A 336 1.09 13.78 -4.79
C ILE A 336 1.14 13.59 -6.29
N LEU A 337 1.24 12.34 -6.71
CA LEU A 337 1.25 11.95 -8.12
C LEU A 337 -0.17 11.66 -8.56
N THR A 338 -0.65 12.37 -9.57
CA THR A 338 -2.01 12.27 -10.10
C THR A 338 -2.03 12.68 -11.57
N ASP A 339 -2.68 11.88 -12.43
CA ASP A 339 -2.88 12.19 -13.85
C ASP A 339 -1.58 12.57 -14.61
N GLY A 340 -0.52 11.76 -14.45
CA GLY A 340 0.79 11.96 -15.10
C GLY A 340 1.61 13.15 -14.56
N LYS A 341 1.21 13.72 -13.44
CA LYS A 341 1.86 14.88 -12.84
C LYS A 341 2.14 14.67 -11.37
N VAL A 342 3.09 15.46 -10.84
CA VAL A 342 3.38 15.52 -9.42
C VAL A 342 3.08 16.91 -8.87
N ILE A 343 2.51 16.96 -7.68
CA ILE A 343 2.35 18.17 -6.87
C ILE A 343 3.30 18.01 -5.69
N GLU A 344 4.33 18.84 -5.60
CA GLU A 344 5.16 18.92 -4.42
C GLU A 344 4.45 19.75 -3.36
N GLY A 345 4.07 19.11 -2.26
CA GLY A 345 3.22 19.71 -1.25
C GLY A 345 3.57 19.27 0.16
N ARG A 346 2.57 19.27 1.01
CA ARG A 346 2.70 18.97 2.44
C ARG A 346 1.56 18.09 2.91
N TRP A 347 1.86 17.24 3.88
CA TRP A 347 0.84 16.58 4.67
C TRP A 347 0.69 17.23 6.04
N ASN A 348 -0.53 17.18 6.57
CA ASN A 348 -0.88 17.64 7.91
C ASN A 348 -1.87 16.64 8.54
N LYS A 349 -1.55 16.17 9.74
CA LYS A 349 -2.43 15.35 10.58
C LYS A 349 -2.59 16.05 11.93
N PRO A 350 -3.70 16.78 12.14
CA PRO A 350 -3.91 17.59 13.35
C PRO A 350 -3.98 16.78 14.63
N ASN A 351 -4.51 15.56 14.55
CA ASN A 351 -4.58 14.59 15.63
C ASN A 351 -4.83 13.18 15.08
N VAL A 352 -4.79 12.19 15.94
CA VAL A 352 -4.87 10.77 15.56
C VAL A 352 -6.22 10.35 14.97
N THR A 353 -7.31 11.05 15.27
CA THR A 353 -8.67 10.70 14.82
C THR A 353 -9.08 11.38 13.51
N VAL A 354 -8.25 12.24 12.97
CA VAL A 354 -8.48 12.93 11.69
C VAL A 354 -7.62 12.30 10.60
N HIS A 355 -8.18 12.12 9.42
CA HIS A 355 -7.40 11.69 8.26
C HIS A 355 -6.27 12.67 7.95
N THR A 356 -5.14 12.16 7.45
CA THR A 356 -4.06 13.00 6.95
C THR A 356 -4.57 13.82 5.78
N GLN A 357 -4.36 15.13 5.85
CA GLN A 357 -4.72 16.10 4.82
C GLN A 357 -3.49 16.41 3.96
N PHE A 358 -3.68 16.62 2.67
CA PHE A 358 -2.64 17.00 1.73
C PHE A 358 -2.94 18.38 1.14
N ALA A 359 -1.92 19.22 1.08
CA ALA A 359 -2.00 20.57 0.52
C ALA A 359 -0.80 20.83 -0.38
N ASP A 360 -0.99 21.68 -1.39
CA ASP A 360 0.08 22.18 -2.26
C ASP A 360 1.05 23.12 -1.52
N ALA A 361 2.01 23.68 -2.23
CA ALA A 361 3.00 24.61 -1.67
C ALA A 361 2.36 25.89 -1.13
N THR A 362 1.19 26.30 -1.65
CA THR A 362 0.45 27.49 -1.21
C THR A 362 -0.43 27.22 0.01
N GLY A 363 -0.64 25.95 0.37
CA GLY A 363 -1.48 25.51 1.48
C GLY A 363 -2.92 25.20 1.07
N GLN A 364 -3.24 25.18 -0.23
CA GLN A 364 -4.56 24.78 -0.71
C GLN A 364 -4.70 23.25 -0.71
N PRO A 365 -5.85 22.70 -0.31
CA PRO A 365 -6.10 21.27 -0.37
C PRO A 365 -5.90 20.73 -1.78
N VAL A 366 -5.16 19.62 -1.91
CA VAL A 366 -5.00 18.92 -3.19
C VAL A 366 -6.23 18.08 -3.49
N SER A 367 -6.84 18.31 -4.67
CA SER A 367 -7.94 17.50 -5.18
C SER A 367 -7.39 16.29 -5.94
N MET A 368 -7.77 15.09 -5.50
CA MET A 368 -7.37 13.82 -6.11
C MET A 368 -8.13 13.56 -7.41
N THR A 369 -7.54 12.77 -8.30
CA THR A 369 -8.27 12.18 -9.43
C THR A 369 -9.25 11.13 -8.89
N PRO A 370 -10.52 11.09 -9.34
CA PRO A 370 -11.40 9.99 -8.99
C PRO A 370 -10.79 8.63 -9.31
N GLY A 371 -10.75 7.74 -8.33
CA GLY A 371 -10.12 6.42 -8.43
C GLY A 371 -9.42 6.01 -7.14
N SER A 372 -8.69 4.91 -7.17
CA SER A 372 -7.95 4.42 -6.01
C SER A 372 -6.74 5.30 -5.68
N THR A 373 -6.43 5.40 -4.39
CA THR A 373 -5.28 6.17 -3.90
C THR A 373 -4.36 5.28 -3.07
N TRP A 374 -3.07 5.32 -3.38
CA TRP A 374 -2.03 4.67 -2.59
C TRP A 374 -1.20 5.72 -1.85
N VAL A 375 -1.09 5.56 -0.52
CA VAL A 375 -0.29 6.42 0.35
C VAL A 375 0.89 5.62 0.88
N LEU A 376 2.08 5.99 0.46
CA LEU A 376 3.32 5.37 0.88
C LEU A 376 3.92 6.18 2.05
N LEU A 377 4.11 5.53 3.20
CA LEU A 377 4.77 6.15 4.36
C LEU A 377 6.28 6.00 4.20
N VAL A 378 6.93 6.99 3.61
CA VAL A 378 8.32 6.88 3.14
C VAL A 378 9.28 7.59 4.07
N PRO A 379 10.40 6.96 4.49
CA PRO A 379 11.48 7.66 5.17
C PRO A 379 12.03 8.80 4.30
N ARG A 380 12.46 9.90 4.92
CA ARG A 380 13.07 11.01 4.18
C ARG A 380 14.29 10.55 3.40
N GLY A 381 14.38 10.96 2.14
CA GLY A 381 15.49 10.61 1.25
C GLY A 381 15.40 9.21 0.62
N ALA A 382 14.31 8.47 0.88
CA ALA A 382 14.09 7.16 0.31
C ALA A 382 13.21 7.16 -0.96
N ALA A 383 12.91 8.33 -1.53
CA ALA A 383 12.18 8.46 -2.80
C ALA A 383 12.87 9.45 -3.73
N VAL A 384 12.77 9.19 -5.04
CA VAL A 384 13.29 10.01 -6.13
C VAL A 384 12.21 10.13 -7.21
N LEU A 385 11.91 11.36 -7.65
CA LEU A 385 11.05 11.60 -8.80
C LEU A 385 11.83 11.29 -10.08
N ILE A 386 11.12 10.82 -11.09
CA ILE A 386 11.68 10.54 -12.43
C ILE A 386 11.11 11.57 -13.39
N ASP A 387 11.97 12.40 -13.93
CA ASP A 387 11.63 13.46 -14.88
C ASP A 387 11.69 12.96 -16.32
N GLU A 388 10.94 13.60 -17.24
CA GLU A 388 10.88 13.26 -18.67
C GLU A 388 12.23 13.36 -19.43
N SER A 389 13.31 13.77 -18.78
CA SER A 389 14.60 14.11 -19.42
C SER A 389 15.77 13.17 -19.08
N ASP A 390 15.55 12.11 -18.32
CA ASP A 390 16.62 11.18 -17.92
C ASP A 390 16.61 9.85 -18.72
#